data_f891ab0bc9f5482d362a3b7baadea49d
#
_entry.id   f891ab0bc9f5482d362a3b7baadea49d
#
_cell.length_a   1.000
_cell.length_b   1.000
_cell.length_c   1.000
_cell.angle_alpha   90.00
_cell.angle_beta   90.00
_cell.angle_gamma   90.00
#
_symmetry.space_group_name_H-M   'P 1'
#
loop_
_entity.id
_entity.type
_entity.pdbx_description
1 polymer ?
#
loop_
_entity_poly.entity_id
_entity_poly.type
_entity_poly.pdbx_seq_one_letter_code
_entity_poly.pdbx_strand_id
1 'polypeptide(L)'
;MTLALLPVLAAQGARLMRRVPDVPEAQGARHGVVGAGSAAGSLSDPASAPFRLLVIGESTAVGVGAPTQRLGLAGQLALALQRRSGRDVQWRVVGRSGFTAAQVRHQLLATLTPRAPRDAVDLAVVVLGVNDTRGLTRPRQWRQHVQAIVRGVQAQTHARSVLFTGVPRMGDFLGLPWPLRDVLDARSRMLDAALGAAVAELA
;
A
#
# COMPACT_ATOMS: atom_id res chain seq x y z
N MET A 1 -26.75 -3.70 -14.56
CA MET A 1 -26.36 -2.29 -14.87
C MET A 1 -26.59 -2.06 -16.36
N THR A 2 -27.52 -1.20 -16.71
CA THR A 2 -27.97 -1.02 -18.10
C THR A 2 -26.90 -0.30 -18.92
N LEU A 3 -26.62 -0.79 -20.13
CA LEU A 3 -25.73 -0.16 -21.15
C LEU A 3 -25.98 1.35 -21.32
N ALA A 4 -27.22 1.81 -21.06
CA ALA A 4 -27.62 3.20 -21.10
C ALA A 4 -26.83 4.15 -20.16
N LEU A 5 -26.21 3.65 -19.09
CA LEU A 5 -25.43 4.46 -18.15
C LEU A 5 -23.96 4.64 -18.56
N LEU A 6 -23.46 3.87 -19.53
CA LEU A 6 -22.04 3.92 -19.92
C LEU A 6 -21.58 5.33 -20.35
N PRO A 7 -22.33 6.08 -21.17
CA PRO A 7 -21.91 7.45 -21.55
C PRO A 7 -21.83 8.39 -20.35
N VAL A 8 -22.78 8.29 -19.42
CA VAL A 8 -22.81 9.10 -18.19
C VAL A 8 -21.59 8.78 -17.30
N LEU A 9 -21.30 7.50 -17.10
CA LEU A 9 -20.16 7.05 -16.31
C LEU A 9 -18.83 7.51 -16.92
N ALA A 10 -18.70 7.40 -18.26
CA ALA A 10 -17.52 7.86 -18.97
C ALA A 10 -17.33 9.38 -18.83
N ALA A 11 -18.40 10.17 -19.03
CA ALA A 11 -18.36 11.62 -18.86
C ALA A 11 -18.01 12.03 -17.40
N GLN A 12 -18.61 11.38 -16.42
CA GLN A 12 -18.31 11.62 -15.00
C GLN A 12 -16.87 11.25 -14.65
N GLY A 13 -16.37 10.11 -15.12
CA GLY A 13 -15.00 9.69 -14.95
C GLY A 13 -14.00 10.67 -15.56
N ALA A 14 -14.23 11.09 -16.81
CA ALA A 14 -13.39 12.07 -17.50
C ALA A 14 -13.40 13.43 -16.78
N ARG A 15 -14.57 13.90 -16.30
CA ARG A 15 -14.68 15.15 -15.54
C ARG A 15 -13.96 15.06 -14.19
N LEU A 16 -14.05 13.92 -13.51
CA LEU A 16 -13.35 13.67 -12.24
C LEU A 16 -11.84 13.75 -12.45
N MET A 17 -11.31 13.07 -13.46
CA MET A 17 -9.87 13.06 -13.75
C MET A 17 -9.31 14.47 -14.03
N ARG A 18 -10.10 15.36 -14.62
CA ARG A 18 -9.71 16.77 -14.85
C ARG A 18 -9.80 17.64 -13.59
N ARG A 19 -10.55 17.22 -12.58
CA ARG A 19 -10.81 18.00 -11.36
C ARG A 19 -10.00 17.56 -10.15
N VAL A 20 -9.51 16.32 -10.15
CA VAL A 20 -8.63 15.86 -9.07
C VAL A 20 -7.32 16.64 -9.17
N PRO A 21 -7.00 17.47 -8.18
CA PRO A 21 -5.73 18.20 -8.19
C PRO A 21 -4.58 17.20 -8.16
N ASP A 22 -3.49 17.57 -8.82
CA ASP A 22 -2.25 16.82 -8.71
C ASP A 22 -1.64 17.10 -7.33
N VAL A 23 -2.01 16.25 -6.37
CA VAL A 23 -1.51 16.35 -5.01
C VAL A 23 -0.14 15.67 -4.94
N PRO A 24 0.93 16.41 -4.58
CA PRO A 24 2.27 15.84 -4.57
C PRO A 24 2.43 14.74 -3.54
N GLU A 25 3.36 13.84 -3.81
CA GLU A 25 3.84 12.87 -2.84
C GLU A 25 4.56 13.59 -1.69
N ALA A 26 4.54 13.01 -0.50
CA ALA A 26 5.20 13.57 0.67
C ALA A 26 6.69 13.81 0.44
N GLN A 27 7.18 14.95 0.91
CA GLN A 27 8.59 15.31 0.82
C GLN A 27 9.47 14.54 1.80
N GLY A 28 10.78 14.50 1.51
CA GLY A 28 11.80 13.92 2.39
C GLY A 28 12.16 12.49 2.06
N ALA A 29 13.07 11.93 2.85
CA ALA A 29 13.58 10.58 2.67
C ALA A 29 12.46 9.54 2.86
N ARG A 30 12.38 8.57 1.95
CA ARG A 30 11.43 7.44 2.01
C ARG A 30 11.89 6.32 2.95
N HIS A 31 12.71 6.66 3.93
CA HIS A 31 13.19 5.79 4.98
C HIS A 31 13.54 6.61 6.21
N GLY A 32 13.58 5.96 7.36
CA GLY A 32 13.97 6.60 8.60
C GLY A 32 13.95 5.63 9.77
N VAL A 33 14.29 6.17 10.93
CA VAL A 33 14.25 5.45 12.21
C VAL A 33 13.40 6.27 13.18
N VAL A 34 12.57 5.58 13.93
CA VAL A 34 11.83 6.13 15.07
C VAL A 34 12.26 5.38 16.31
N GLY A 35 12.67 6.11 17.33
CA GLY A 35 13.19 5.59 18.59
C GLY A 35 14.30 6.47 19.14
N ALA A 36 14.91 6.05 20.22
CA ALA A 36 15.98 6.82 20.88
C ALA A 36 17.30 6.85 20.09
N GLY A 37 17.35 6.20 18.91
CA GLY A 37 18.59 6.08 18.14
C GLY A 37 19.67 5.41 18.96
N SER A 38 19.36 4.29 19.61
CA SER A 38 20.36 3.54 20.33
C SER A 38 21.50 3.17 19.38
N ALA A 39 22.47 4.09 19.30
CA ALA A 39 23.76 3.80 18.71
C ALA A 39 24.32 2.61 19.49
N ALA A 40 24.46 1.48 18.82
CA ALA A 40 25.11 0.30 19.34
C ALA A 40 24.44 -0.36 20.58
N GLY A 41 23.16 -0.71 20.48
CA GLY A 41 22.68 -1.86 21.23
C GLY A 41 23.48 -3.08 20.77
N SER A 42 24.00 -3.85 21.73
CA SER A 42 24.80 -5.03 21.46
C SER A 42 24.18 -5.87 20.35
N LEU A 43 24.90 -6.09 19.25
CA LEU A 43 24.45 -6.88 18.09
C LEU A 43 24.11 -8.34 18.45
N SER A 44 24.28 -8.72 19.70
CA SER A 44 24.09 -10.06 20.24
C SER A 44 22.71 -10.31 20.88
N ASP A 45 21.91 -9.25 21.16
CA ASP A 45 20.58 -9.43 21.71
C ASP A 45 19.50 -9.21 20.63
N PRO A 46 18.75 -10.24 20.21
CA PRO A 46 17.65 -10.11 19.25
C PRO A 46 16.54 -9.16 19.70
N ALA A 47 16.38 -8.94 21.02
CA ALA A 47 15.41 -8.02 21.57
C ALA A 47 15.82 -6.55 21.37
N SER A 48 17.12 -6.27 21.20
CA SER A 48 17.65 -4.93 20.94
C SER A 48 17.67 -4.57 19.43
N ALA A 49 17.48 -5.55 18.55
CA ALA A 49 17.44 -5.30 17.11
C ALA A 49 16.22 -4.43 16.73
N PRO A 50 16.39 -3.43 15.83
CA PRO A 50 15.28 -2.59 15.42
C PRO A 50 14.21 -3.39 14.68
N PHE A 51 12.94 -3.04 14.89
CA PHE A 51 11.84 -3.57 14.09
C PHE A 51 11.90 -2.99 12.68
N ARG A 52 11.89 -3.83 11.66
CA ARG A 52 11.99 -3.43 10.26
C ARG A 52 10.63 -3.42 9.59
N LEU A 53 10.16 -2.23 9.24
CA LEU A 53 8.90 -1.97 8.55
C LEU A 53 9.14 -1.62 7.08
N LEU A 54 8.49 -2.31 6.16
CA LEU A 54 8.39 -1.95 4.75
C LEU A 54 6.95 -1.53 4.44
N VAL A 55 6.76 -0.37 3.80
CA VAL A 55 5.47 0.02 3.22
C VAL A 55 5.64 0.05 1.70
N ILE A 56 4.83 -0.71 0.98
CA ILE A 56 4.89 -0.80 -0.48
C ILE A 56 3.51 -0.52 -1.08
N GLY A 57 3.45 0.27 -2.17
CA GLY A 57 2.16 0.49 -2.82
C GLY A 57 2.03 1.76 -3.63
N GLU A 58 0.81 2.31 -3.61
CA GLU A 58 0.39 3.46 -4.39
C GLU A 58 0.41 4.79 -3.59
N SER A 59 -0.42 5.75 -3.94
CA SER A 59 -0.44 7.11 -3.41
C SER A 59 -0.40 7.23 -1.87
N THR A 60 -1.19 6.43 -1.17
CA THR A 60 -1.20 6.43 0.30
C THR A 60 0.13 5.92 0.88
N ALA A 61 0.77 4.94 0.23
CA ALA A 61 2.07 4.43 0.65
C ALA A 61 3.15 5.50 0.57
N VAL A 62 3.13 6.33 -0.49
CA VAL A 62 4.11 7.42 -0.71
C VAL A 62 3.69 8.75 -0.08
N GLY A 63 2.62 8.72 0.72
CA GLY A 63 2.18 9.87 1.52
C GLY A 63 1.60 11.02 0.71
N VAL A 64 0.90 10.76 -0.40
CA VAL A 64 0.19 11.81 -1.14
C VAL A 64 -0.73 12.58 -0.19
N GLY A 65 -0.59 13.92 -0.18
CA GLY A 65 -1.32 14.83 0.70
C GLY A 65 -0.70 15.02 2.10
N ALA A 66 0.33 14.28 2.46
CA ALA A 66 1.11 14.54 3.67
C ALA A 66 2.28 15.50 3.36
N PRO A 67 2.62 16.45 4.27
CA PRO A 67 3.73 17.37 4.04
C PRO A 67 5.08 16.66 3.94
N THR A 68 5.31 15.63 4.74
CA THR A 68 6.57 14.88 4.78
C THR A 68 6.32 13.38 4.92
N GLN A 69 7.29 12.56 4.50
CA GLN A 69 7.24 11.10 4.65
C GLN A 69 7.07 10.66 6.11
N ARG A 70 7.60 11.43 7.06
CA ARG A 70 7.44 11.18 8.49
C ARG A 70 5.99 11.37 8.98
N LEU A 71 5.25 12.26 8.35
CA LEU A 71 3.83 12.50 8.62
C LEU A 71 2.91 11.64 7.76
N GLY A 72 3.43 10.98 6.74
CA GLY A 72 2.72 9.99 5.94
C GLY A 72 2.52 8.67 6.68
N LEU A 73 1.83 7.72 6.01
CA LEU A 73 1.44 6.44 6.58
C LEU A 73 2.62 5.68 7.22
N ALA A 74 3.74 5.57 6.51
CA ALA A 74 4.88 4.79 6.98
C ALA A 74 5.50 5.38 8.26
N GLY A 75 5.71 6.69 8.30
CA GLY A 75 6.26 7.37 9.47
C GLY A 75 5.34 7.29 10.68
N GLN A 76 4.02 7.45 10.48
CA GLN A 76 3.03 7.36 11.56
C GLN A 76 2.86 5.92 12.07
N LEU A 77 2.88 4.94 11.17
CA LEU A 77 2.86 3.53 11.55
C LEU A 77 4.12 3.15 12.33
N ALA A 78 5.30 3.61 11.90
CA ALA A 78 6.54 3.39 12.62
C ALA A 78 6.51 3.99 14.03
N LEU A 79 5.96 5.20 14.19
CA LEU A 79 5.79 5.84 15.50
C LEU A 79 4.83 5.04 16.40
N ALA A 80 3.72 4.56 15.85
CA ALA A 80 2.75 3.75 16.58
C ALA A 80 3.36 2.39 17.03
N LEU A 81 4.10 1.74 16.15
CA LEU A 81 4.81 0.49 16.46
C LEU A 81 5.87 0.70 17.52
N GLN A 82 6.67 1.77 17.44
CA GLN A 82 7.68 2.11 18.44
C GLN A 82 7.04 2.33 19.81
N ARG A 83 5.97 3.14 19.90
CA ARG A 83 5.26 3.39 21.16
C ARG A 83 4.70 2.10 21.79
N ARG A 84 4.25 1.17 20.99
CA ARG A 84 3.62 -0.07 21.43
C ARG A 84 4.63 -1.15 21.82
N SER A 85 5.76 -1.24 21.12
CA SER A 85 6.77 -2.28 21.31
C SER A 85 7.94 -1.85 22.19
N GLY A 86 8.18 -0.54 22.35
CA GLY A 86 9.38 0.01 22.98
C GLY A 86 10.65 -0.14 22.14
N ARG A 87 10.59 -0.83 20.97
CA ARG A 87 11.73 -1.07 20.09
C ARG A 87 11.91 0.07 19.11
N ASP A 88 13.14 0.36 18.71
CA ASP A 88 13.41 1.23 17.58
C ASP A 88 12.80 0.63 16.31
N VAL A 89 12.20 1.48 15.45
CA VAL A 89 11.56 1.05 14.21
C VAL A 89 12.26 1.69 13.02
N GLN A 90 12.91 0.86 12.21
CA GLN A 90 13.41 1.24 10.90
C GLN A 90 12.30 1.08 9.88
N TRP A 91 11.95 2.15 9.17
CA TRP A 91 10.91 2.08 8.15
C TRP A 91 11.44 2.47 6.77
N ARG A 92 10.86 1.91 5.73
CA ARG A 92 11.16 2.20 4.32
C ARG A 92 9.86 2.19 3.51
N VAL A 93 9.77 3.11 2.56
CA VAL A 93 8.68 3.19 1.59
C VAL A 93 9.20 2.86 0.20
N VAL A 94 8.48 1.97 -0.50
CA VAL A 94 8.68 1.66 -1.92
C VAL A 94 7.33 1.82 -2.60
N GLY A 95 7.17 2.84 -3.40
CA GLY A 95 5.87 3.11 -4.00
C GLY A 95 5.90 4.18 -5.06
N ARG A 96 4.80 4.28 -5.78
CA ARG A 96 4.55 5.33 -6.76
C ARG A 96 3.06 5.64 -6.84
N SER A 97 2.72 6.93 -6.81
CA SER A 97 1.34 7.38 -6.98
C SER A 97 0.76 6.91 -8.32
N GLY A 98 -0.50 6.53 -8.33
CA GLY A 98 -1.20 6.07 -9.53
C GLY A 98 -0.98 4.60 -9.91
N PHE A 99 -0.10 3.86 -9.24
CA PHE A 99 0.18 2.48 -9.60
C PHE A 99 -0.96 1.53 -9.25
N THR A 100 -1.22 0.59 -10.16
CA THR A 100 -2.06 -0.59 -9.94
C THR A 100 -1.23 -1.76 -9.38
N ALA A 101 -1.89 -2.80 -8.89
CA ALA A 101 -1.23 -4.02 -8.43
C ALA A 101 -0.35 -4.67 -9.52
N ALA A 102 -0.78 -4.61 -10.79
CA ALA A 102 0.02 -5.07 -11.92
C ALA A 102 1.35 -4.30 -12.02
N GLN A 103 1.31 -2.97 -11.92
CA GLN A 103 2.51 -2.12 -11.99
C GLN A 103 3.40 -2.31 -10.77
N VAL A 104 2.84 -2.44 -9.56
CA VAL A 104 3.61 -2.78 -8.36
C VAL A 104 4.32 -4.12 -8.54
N ARG A 105 3.61 -5.16 -9.00
CA ARG A 105 4.21 -6.46 -9.28
C ARG A 105 5.38 -6.39 -10.27
N HIS A 106 5.22 -5.69 -11.39
CA HIS A 106 6.19 -5.71 -12.47
C HIS A 106 7.31 -4.69 -12.33
N GLN A 107 7.08 -3.58 -11.65
CA GLN A 107 8.04 -2.48 -11.57
C GLN A 107 8.62 -2.29 -10.18
N LEU A 108 7.80 -2.35 -9.11
CA LEU A 108 8.31 -2.06 -7.76
C LEU A 108 8.97 -3.27 -7.10
N LEU A 109 8.49 -4.49 -7.31
CA LEU A 109 9.16 -5.67 -6.76
C LEU A 109 10.60 -5.80 -7.26
N ALA A 110 10.86 -5.45 -8.50
CA ALA A 110 12.21 -5.45 -9.07
C ALA A 110 13.16 -4.42 -8.42
N THR A 111 12.62 -3.40 -7.76
CA THR A 111 13.42 -2.38 -7.03
C THR A 111 13.70 -2.75 -5.57
N LEU A 112 13.08 -3.82 -5.09
CA LEU A 112 13.40 -4.34 -3.77
C LEU A 112 14.80 -4.97 -3.81
N THR A 113 15.71 -4.42 -3.04
CA THR A 113 17.05 -5.00 -2.90
C THR A 113 16.94 -6.29 -2.10
N PRO A 114 17.45 -7.43 -2.61
CA PRO A 114 17.51 -8.66 -1.85
C PRO A 114 18.21 -8.44 -0.51
N ARG A 115 17.65 -8.97 0.56
CA ARG A 115 18.20 -8.84 1.91
C ARG A 115 18.77 -10.17 2.37
N ALA A 116 19.79 -10.13 3.23
CA ALA A 116 20.19 -11.31 3.96
C ALA A 116 19.10 -11.70 4.98
N PRO A 117 18.94 -12.98 5.31
CA PRO A 117 17.94 -13.42 6.30
C PRO A 117 18.02 -12.70 7.65
N ARG A 118 19.22 -12.32 8.09
CA ARG A 118 19.46 -11.52 9.30
C ARG A 118 18.88 -10.10 9.23
N ASP A 119 18.66 -9.59 8.01
CA ASP A 119 18.09 -8.26 7.74
C ASP A 119 16.63 -8.35 7.28
N ALA A 120 15.96 -9.46 7.60
CA ALA A 120 14.57 -9.71 7.26
C ALA A 120 13.67 -8.55 7.70
N VAL A 121 12.66 -8.26 6.87
CA VAL A 121 11.59 -7.34 7.22
C VAL A 121 10.66 -8.01 8.23
N ASP A 122 10.35 -7.35 9.35
CA ASP A 122 9.41 -7.90 10.33
C ASP A 122 7.98 -7.79 9.83
N LEU A 123 7.63 -6.64 9.25
CA LEU A 123 6.32 -6.38 8.68
C LEU A 123 6.42 -5.63 7.35
N ALA A 124 5.84 -6.20 6.30
CA ALA A 124 5.59 -5.51 5.05
C ALA A 124 4.10 -5.15 4.97
N VAL A 125 3.79 -3.86 4.78
CA VAL A 125 2.42 -3.36 4.58
C VAL A 125 2.24 -2.99 3.12
N VAL A 126 1.29 -3.64 2.46
CA VAL A 126 0.96 -3.41 1.05
C VAL A 126 -0.30 -2.56 0.96
N VAL A 127 -0.20 -1.41 0.29
CA VAL A 127 -1.26 -0.41 0.20
C VAL A 127 -1.68 -0.24 -1.25
N LEU A 128 -2.79 -0.86 -1.65
CA LEU A 128 -3.25 -0.95 -3.04
C LEU A 128 -4.78 -1.02 -3.12
N GLY A 129 -5.32 -0.71 -4.29
CA GLY A 129 -6.67 -1.06 -4.65
C GLY A 129 -7.51 0.08 -5.21
N VAL A 130 -7.21 1.34 -4.91
CA VAL A 130 -7.94 2.50 -5.45
C VAL A 130 -7.73 2.58 -6.97
N ASN A 131 -6.50 2.49 -7.44
CA ASN A 131 -6.21 2.55 -8.88
C ASN A 131 -6.71 1.30 -9.63
N ASP A 132 -6.68 0.12 -9.00
CA ASP A 132 -7.27 -1.10 -9.55
C ASP A 132 -8.80 -1.01 -9.65
N THR A 133 -9.45 -0.39 -8.65
CA THR A 133 -10.90 -0.12 -8.70
C THR A 133 -11.24 0.80 -9.85
N ARG A 134 -10.49 1.90 -10.04
CA ARG A 134 -10.68 2.87 -11.13
C ARG A 134 -10.31 2.29 -12.49
N GLY A 135 -9.21 1.54 -12.55
CA GLY A 135 -8.69 0.89 -13.76
C GLY A 135 -9.47 -0.34 -14.21
N LEU A 136 -10.58 -0.66 -13.52
CA LEU A 136 -11.44 -1.79 -13.81
C LEU A 136 -10.70 -3.15 -13.83
N THR A 137 -9.66 -3.31 -13.01
CA THR A 137 -8.95 -4.58 -12.84
C THR A 137 -9.94 -5.70 -12.50
N ARG A 138 -9.88 -6.81 -13.21
CA ARG A 138 -10.78 -7.95 -12.97
C ARG A 138 -10.42 -8.64 -11.64
N PRO A 139 -11.39 -9.09 -10.82
CA PRO A 139 -11.10 -9.72 -9.52
C PRO A 139 -10.14 -10.91 -9.61
N ARG A 140 -10.23 -11.71 -10.67
CA ARG A 140 -9.31 -12.83 -10.90
C ARG A 140 -7.88 -12.36 -11.14
N GLN A 141 -7.68 -11.31 -11.94
CA GLN A 141 -6.36 -10.72 -12.18
C GLN A 141 -5.82 -10.07 -10.90
N TRP A 142 -6.68 -9.36 -10.16
CA TRP A 142 -6.35 -8.78 -8.87
C TRP A 142 -5.80 -9.83 -7.90
N ARG A 143 -6.50 -10.96 -7.71
CA ARG A 143 -6.03 -12.08 -6.88
C ARG A 143 -4.64 -12.57 -7.30
N GLN A 144 -4.41 -12.77 -8.61
CA GLN A 144 -3.12 -13.20 -9.13
C GLN A 144 -2.00 -12.20 -8.82
N HIS A 145 -2.29 -10.89 -8.94
CA HIS A 145 -1.31 -9.85 -8.60
C HIS A 145 -1.03 -9.79 -7.11
N VAL A 146 -2.07 -9.85 -6.26
CA VAL A 146 -1.93 -9.89 -4.79
C VAL A 146 -1.02 -11.06 -4.38
N GLN A 147 -1.31 -12.27 -4.83
CA GLN A 147 -0.50 -13.45 -4.51
C GLN A 147 0.95 -13.32 -5.00
N ALA A 148 1.15 -12.80 -6.21
CA ALA A 148 2.49 -12.58 -6.73
C ALA A 148 3.26 -11.51 -5.94
N ILE A 149 2.58 -10.46 -5.46
CA ILE A 149 3.18 -9.42 -4.62
C ILE A 149 3.62 -10.01 -3.28
N VAL A 150 2.77 -10.80 -2.61
CA VAL A 150 3.15 -11.47 -1.34
C VAL A 150 4.40 -12.30 -1.53
N ARG A 151 4.38 -13.22 -2.51
CA ARG A 151 5.53 -14.10 -2.79
C ARG A 151 6.79 -13.30 -3.14
N GLY A 152 6.65 -12.26 -3.96
CA GLY A 152 7.78 -11.41 -4.35
C GLY A 152 8.36 -10.62 -3.19
N VAL A 153 7.53 -10.03 -2.33
CA VAL A 153 7.98 -9.33 -1.12
C VAL A 153 8.69 -10.30 -0.18
N GLN A 154 8.12 -11.48 0.07
CA GLN A 154 8.75 -12.50 0.93
C GLN A 154 10.09 -12.97 0.36
N ALA A 155 10.15 -13.27 -0.94
CA ALA A 155 11.37 -13.76 -1.59
C ALA A 155 12.50 -12.71 -1.53
N GLN A 156 12.20 -11.43 -1.72
CA GLN A 156 13.20 -10.36 -1.78
C GLN A 156 13.60 -9.83 -0.40
N THR A 157 12.71 -9.88 0.59
CA THR A 157 12.93 -9.20 1.87
C THR A 157 12.90 -10.12 3.08
N HIS A 158 12.64 -11.41 2.86
CA HIS A 158 12.40 -12.39 3.94
C HIS A 158 11.35 -11.89 4.95
N ALA A 159 10.32 -11.16 4.46
CA ALA A 159 9.31 -10.59 5.34
C ALA A 159 8.62 -11.67 6.16
N ARG A 160 8.62 -11.50 7.48
CA ARG A 160 7.97 -12.43 8.42
C ARG A 160 6.46 -12.36 8.33
N SER A 161 5.94 -11.15 8.08
CA SER A 161 4.52 -10.91 7.89
C SER A 161 4.31 -9.95 6.73
N VAL A 162 3.30 -10.24 5.91
CA VAL A 162 2.83 -9.34 4.85
C VAL A 162 1.36 -9.02 5.11
N LEU A 163 1.06 -7.75 5.31
CA LEU A 163 -0.28 -7.25 5.58
C LEU A 163 -0.74 -6.39 4.40
N PHE A 164 -1.94 -6.65 3.91
CA PHE A 164 -2.61 -5.75 2.98
C PHE A 164 -3.56 -4.82 3.73
N THR A 165 -3.58 -3.55 3.37
CA THR A 165 -4.70 -2.69 3.73
C THR A 165 -5.93 -3.17 2.95
N GLY A 166 -7.13 -3.10 3.54
CA GLY A 166 -8.36 -3.31 2.79
C GLY A 166 -8.46 -2.33 1.62
N VAL A 167 -9.22 -2.70 0.59
CA VAL A 167 -9.53 -1.79 -0.53
C VAL A 167 -10.51 -0.72 -0.03
N PRO A 168 -10.17 0.58 -0.09
CA PRO A 168 -11.03 1.64 0.42
C PRO A 168 -12.40 1.61 -0.25
N ARG A 169 -13.45 1.80 0.53
CA ARG A 169 -14.83 1.88 0.02
C ARG A 169 -15.02 3.18 -0.73
N MET A 170 -15.25 3.05 -2.04
CA MET A 170 -15.43 4.23 -2.89
C MET A 170 -16.74 4.96 -2.62
N GLY A 171 -17.71 4.32 -1.99
CA GLY A 171 -18.96 4.93 -1.53
C GLY A 171 -18.77 6.04 -0.50
N ASP A 172 -17.69 5.98 0.28
CA ASP A 172 -17.39 6.96 1.33
C ASP A 172 -16.70 8.22 0.79
N PHE A 173 -16.36 8.25 -0.51
CA PHE A 173 -15.74 9.41 -1.14
C PHE A 173 -16.79 10.43 -1.58
N LEU A 174 -16.95 11.52 -0.81
CA LEU A 174 -17.97 12.55 -1.02
C LEU A 174 -17.87 13.27 -2.38
N GLY A 175 -16.70 13.30 -3.01
CA GLY A 175 -16.48 13.93 -4.30
C GLY A 175 -16.92 13.11 -5.51
N LEU A 176 -17.37 11.86 -5.32
CA LEU A 176 -17.83 11.01 -6.41
C LEU A 176 -19.32 11.22 -6.71
N PRO A 177 -19.70 11.58 -7.95
CA PRO A 177 -21.09 11.78 -8.30
C PRO A 177 -21.83 10.45 -8.48
N TRP A 178 -23.14 10.44 -8.23
CA TRP A 178 -24.02 9.34 -8.65
C TRP A 178 -24.19 9.36 -10.18
N PRO A 179 -24.23 8.23 -10.89
CA PRO A 179 -24.11 6.83 -10.43
C PRO A 179 -22.66 6.31 -10.35
N LEU A 180 -21.64 7.09 -10.73
CA LEU A 180 -20.23 6.65 -10.72
C LEU A 180 -19.78 6.14 -9.33
N ARG A 181 -20.19 6.83 -8.28
CA ARG A 181 -19.90 6.45 -6.89
C ARG A 181 -20.33 5.02 -6.58
N ASP A 182 -21.58 4.68 -6.90
CA ASP A 182 -22.14 3.35 -6.57
C ASP A 182 -21.48 2.24 -7.38
N VAL A 183 -21.12 2.53 -8.64
CA VAL A 183 -20.38 1.60 -9.49
C VAL A 183 -18.99 1.33 -8.93
N LEU A 184 -18.26 2.38 -8.56
CA LEU A 184 -16.92 2.22 -7.99
C LEU A 184 -16.97 1.59 -6.60
N ASP A 185 -18.00 1.87 -5.79
CA ASP A 185 -18.17 1.24 -4.48
C ASP A 185 -18.46 -0.26 -4.61
N ALA A 186 -19.33 -0.67 -5.51
CA ALA A 186 -19.57 -2.08 -5.79
C ALA A 186 -18.28 -2.79 -6.25
N ARG A 187 -17.46 -2.11 -7.05
CA ARG A 187 -16.16 -2.64 -7.50
C ARG A 187 -15.13 -2.74 -6.39
N SER A 188 -15.00 -1.70 -5.55
CA SER A 188 -14.06 -1.73 -4.42
C SER A 188 -14.40 -2.87 -3.46
N ARG A 189 -15.68 -3.09 -3.16
CA ARG A 189 -16.12 -4.25 -2.37
C ARG A 189 -15.79 -5.59 -3.02
N MET A 190 -15.93 -5.69 -4.34
CA MET A 190 -15.61 -6.90 -5.08
C MET A 190 -14.11 -7.20 -5.06
N LEU A 191 -13.26 -6.18 -5.19
CA LEU A 191 -11.81 -6.34 -5.09
C LEU A 191 -11.38 -6.64 -3.66
N ASP A 192 -12.02 -6.05 -2.65
CA ASP A 192 -11.73 -6.32 -1.24
C ASP A 192 -12.08 -7.76 -0.85
N ALA A 193 -13.23 -8.26 -1.28
CA ALA A 193 -13.59 -9.67 -1.11
C ALA A 193 -12.58 -10.61 -1.82
N ALA A 194 -12.14 -10.24 -3.02
CA ALA A 194 -11.14 -11.00 -3.76
C ALA A 194 -9.75 -10.94 -3.09
N LEU A 195 -9.41 -9.84 -2.41
CA LEU A 195 -8.22 -9.70 -1.58
C LEU A 195 -8.27 -10.68 -0.40
N GLY A 196 -9.37 -10.69 0.35
CA GLY A 196 -9.55 -11.61 1.47
C GLY A 196 -9.39 -13.07 1.06
N ALA A 197 -9.99 -13.46 -0.08
CA ALA A 197 -9.84 -14.81 -0.62
C ALA A 197 -8.38 -15.11 -1.03
N ALA A 198 -7.68 -14.15 -1.67
CA ALA A 198 -6.29 -14.32 -2.07
C ALA A 198 -5.33 -14.50 -0.89
N VAL A 199 -5.57 -13.77 0.19
CA VAL A 199 -4.77 -13.85 1.43
C VAL A 199 -5.02 -15.16 2.16
N ALA A 200 -6.28 -15.59 2.25
CA ALA A 200 -6.64 -16.88 2.88
C ALA A 200 -6.00 -18.10 2.20
N GLU A 201 -5.76 -18.03 0.88
CA GLU A 201 -5.06 -19.08 0.13
C GLU A 201 -3.53 -19.11 0.37
N LEU A 202 -2.97 -18.09 1.01
CA LEU A 202 -1.54 -17.96 1.28
C LEU A 202 -1.17 -18.19 2.75
N ALA A 203 -2.19 -18.25 3.61
CA ALA A 203 -2.05 -18.51 5.05
C ALA A 203 -1.90 -20.01 5.31
#